data_71f18b0cc83b998574f67b1a0b0f961f
#
_entry.id   71f18b0cc83b998574f67b1a0b0f961f
#
_cell.length_a   1.000
_cell.length_b   1.000
_cell.length_c   1.000
_cell.angle_alpha   90.00
_cell.angle_beta   90.00
_cell.angle_gamma   90.00
#
_symmetry.space_group_name_H-M   'P 1'
#
loop_
_entity.id
_entity.type
_entity.pdbx_description
1 polymer ?
#
loop_
_entity_poly.entity_id
_entity_poly.type
_entity_poly.pdbx_seq_one_letter_code
_entity_poly.pdbx_strand_id
1 'polypeptide(L)'
;MKKLLLSSIAFVFLLSSCGSKTKGELVGAQGKKWYPEKPYGMELIPRGAFIMGKSEEDQAQVLNAPTKTVTVRSFYMDDTEITNSEYRQFVEWVRDSIARTRLADLADQLGLGPDDGGIGEYAFKDADTTKSTAYDKYMMDNYAGMGDNFNEGRALNTDEELVWDTSEYPDEYYTEVMDSLYIPEAESYNGQRIIDVTKLKYKYSWMDIEAAARSKTGRRRDFVRQEELEIYPDTTVWIRDFEYSYNEPMHNDYFWHDAYSEYPVVGVNWKQAKAFCNWRTKFKNDDQKQRGKQFVNQFRLPTEAEWEYAARGGIEGGTYPWGGPYVISDTGCFMANFKPQRGDYAADSALYTVEAKSYEPNDFNLYNMAGNVSEWTNSSYDPSAYDYVSTMNPNGGDGNNKRKVIRGGSWKDVAYFLQVSTRDYEYADSARSYVGFRTVQDYMGEEDSTKGGRGL
;
A
#
# COMPACT_ATOMS: atom_id res chain seq x y z
N MET A 1 -39.34 -57.27 15.52
CA MET A 1 -38.86 -56.09 14.72
C MET A 1 -38.50 -54.90 15.60
N LYS A 2 -39.31 -54.41 16.55
CA LYS A 2 -38.96 -53.23 17.38
C LYS A 2 -37.69 -53.40 18.24
N LYS A 3 -37.40 -54.61 18.75
CA LYS A 3 -36.17 -54.88 19.55
C LYS A 3 -34.91 -54.91 18.69
N LEU A 4 -34.99 -55.34 17.43
CA LEU A 4 -33.87 -55.30 16.49
C LEU A 4 -33.53 -53.85 16.05
N LEU A 5 -34.57 -53.02 15.88
CA LEU A 5 -34.38 -51.60 15.51
C LEU A 5 -33.71 -50.79 16.65
N LEU A 6 -34.11 -51.04 17.90
CA LEU A 6 -33.49 -50.40 19.04
C LEU A 6 -32.03 -50.82 19.25
N SER A 7 -31.69 -52.09 18.98
CA SER A 7 -30.33 -52.60 19.04
C SER A 7 -29.44 -52.00 17.95
N SER A 8 -29.98 -51.80 16.71
CA SER A 8 -29.29 -51.18 15.62
C SER A 8 -29.04 -49.69 15.86
N ILE A 9 -29.97 -48.95 16.46
CA ILE A 9 -29.81 -47.54 16.82
C ILE A 9 -28.77 -47.38 17.94
N ALA A 10 -28.76 -48.26 18.97
CA ALA A 10 -27.76 -48.25 20.01
C ALA A 10 -26.35 -48.57 19.46
N PHE A 11 -26.23 -49.42 18.45
CA PHE A 11 -24.96 -49.76 17.83
C PHE A 11 -24.42 -48.61 16.97
N VAL A 12 -25.29 -47.84 16.31
CA VAL A 12 -24.89 -46.64 15.55
C VAL A 12 -24.40 -45.54 16.51
N PHE A 13 -25.01 -45.37 17.68
CA PHE A 13 -24.56 -44.42 18.69
C PHE A 13 -23.21 -44.80 19.33
N LEU A 14 -22.91 -46.10 19.43
CA LEU A 14 -21.61 -46.57 19.92
C LEU A 14 -20.48 -46.37 18.91
N LEU A 15 -20.78 -46.32 17.61
CA LEU A 15 -19.81 -46.03 16.57
C LEU A 15 -19.52 -44.52 16.39
N SER A 16 -20.36 -43.64 16.92
CA SER A 16 -20.16 -42.19 16.91
C SER A 16 -19.40 -41.65 18.12
N SER A 17 -18.90 -42.52 18.99
CA SER A 17 -17.93 -42.14 20.02
C SER A 17 -16.63 -41.73 19.33
N CYS A 18 -16.54 -40.47 18.95
CA CYS A 18 -15.29 -39.85 18.52
C CYS A 18 -14.28 -39.96 19.65
N GLY A 19 -13.46 -40.99 19.59
CA GLY A 19 -12.24 -41.04 20.39
C GLY A 19 -11.49 -39.74 20.24
N SER A 20 -11.04 -39.17 21.34
CA SER A 20 -10.19 -38.00 21.32
C SER A 20 -9.04 -38.24 20.31
N LYS A 21 -8.94 -37.38 19.30
CA LYS A 21 -7.93 -37.51 18.24
C LYS A 21 -6.49 -37.36 18.77
N THR A 22 -6.34 -37.06 20.04
CA THR A 22 -5.03 -36.91 20.69
C THR A 22 -4.64 -38.25 21.28
N LYS A 23 -3.68 -38.92 20.68
CA LYS A 23 -3.07 -40.16 21.18
C LYS A 23 -2.04 -39.93 22.30
N GLY A 24 -1.98 -38.74 22.86
CA GLY A 24 -0.96 -38.36 23.85
C GLY A 24 0.44 -38.17 23.25
N GLU A 25 0.53 -38.18 21.93
CA GLU A 25 1.79 -37.98 21.20
C GLU A 25 1.82 -36.61 20.53
N LEU A 26 3.00 -36.03 20.41
CA LEU A 26 3.23 -34.83 19.61
C LEU A 26 3.10 -35.23 18.13
N VAL A 27 1.94 -35.01 17.53
CA VAL A 27 1.73 -35.24 16.10
C VAL A 27 1.94 -33.95 15.35
N GLY A 28 2.70 -33.98 14.26
CA GLY A 28 2.80 -32.87 13.35
C GLY A 28 1.44 -32.46 12.81
N ALA A 29 1.24 -31.18 12.53
CA ALA A 29 0.01 -30.70 11.95
C ALA A 29 -0.25 -31.37 10.59
N GLN A 30 -1.23 -32.24 10.53
CA GLN A 30 -1.72 -32.81 9.27
C GLN A 30 -2.69 -31.83 8.64
N GLY A 31 -2.16 -30.72 8.09
CA GLY A 31 -2.93 -29.73 7.36
C GLY A 31 -2.73 -29.90 5.86
N LYS A 32 -3.72 -29.46 5.09
CA LYS A 32 -3.49 -29.21 3.66
C LYS A 32 -2.50 -28.06 3.53
N LYS A 33 -1.58 -28.15 2.56
CA LYS A 33 -0.74 -27.02 2.18
C LYS A 33 -1.64 -25.80 1.97
N TRP A 34 -1.29 -24.68 2.57
CA TRP A 34 -2.03 -23.45 2.47
C TRP A 34 -1.29 -22.48 1.55
N TYR A 35 -2.02 -21.95 0.59
CA TYR A 35 -1.53 -20.92 -0.32
C TYR A 35 -2.40 -19.69 -0.15
N PRO A 36 -1.80 -18.52 0.16
CA PRO A 36 -2.56 -17.28 0.20
C PRO A 36 -3.10 -16.94 -1.19
N GLU A 37 -4.25 -16.30 -1.23
CA GLU A 37 -4.79 -15.74 -2.47
C GLU A 37 -3.82 -14.68 -3.00
N LYS A 38 -3.45 -14.77 -4.30
CA LYS A 38 -2.60 -13.76 -4.95
C LYS A 38 -3.34 -12.42 -4.94
N PRO A 39 -2.75 -11.35 -4.38
CA PRO A 39 -3.35 -10.03 -4.45
C PRO A 39 -3.45 -9.55 -5.90
N TYR A 40 -4.49 -8.80 -6.20
CA TYR A 40 -4.66 -8.22 -7.53
C TYR A 40 -3.51 -7.26 -7.87
N GLY A 41 -3.02 -7.32 -9.10
CA GLY A 41 -1.92 -6.45 -9.58
C GLY A 41 -0.55 -6.76 -8.97
N MET A 42 -0.37 -7.90 -8.28
CA MET A 42 0.92 -8.25 -7.67
C MET A 42 1.53 -9.51 -8.27
N GLU A 43 2.85 -9.58 -8.28
CA GLU A 43 3.61 -10.77 -8.65
C GLU A 43 4.30 -11.40 -7.44
N LEU A 44 4.39 -12.73 -7.44
CA LEU A 44 5.11 -13.46 -6.39
C LEU A 44 6.60 -13.47 -6.69
N ILE A 45 7.36 -12.78 -5.85
CA ILE A 45 8.82 -12.79 -5.89
C ILE A 45 9.30 -13.96 -5.02
N PRO A 46 9.99 -14.95 -5.61
CA PRO A 46 10.45 -16.11 -4.87
C PRO A 46 11.56 -15.72 -3.87
N ARG A 47 11.68 -16.47 -2.77
CA ARG A 47 12.83 -16.29 -1.86
C ARG A 47 14.14 -16.61 -2.56
N GLY A 48 15.19 -15.89 -2.18
CA GLY A 48 16.51 -16.16 -2.73
C GLY A 48 17.62 -15.44 -1.99
N ALA A 49 18.85 -15.79 -2.34
CA ALA A 49 20.03 -15.04 -1.95
C ALA A 49 20.59 -14.36 -3.19
N PHE A 50 21.08 -13.15 -3.05
CA PHE A 50 21.69 -12.40 -4.14
C PHE A 50 22.81 -11.49 -3.63
N ILE A 51 23.63 -10.99 -4.54
CA ILE A 51 24.63 -9.98 -4.25
C ILE A 51 23.97 -8.61 -4.40
N MET A 52 23.67 -7.97 -3.28
CA MET A 52 23.16 -6.62 -3.19
C MET A 52 24.31 -5.62 -3.33
N GLY A 53 24.05 -4.48 -3.92
CA GLY A 53 25.03 -3.40 -4.08
C GLY A 53 25.65 -3.37 -5.46
N LYS A 54 26.64 -2.48 -5.63
CA LYS A 54 27.26 -2.13 -6.89
C LYS A 54 28.40 -3.09 -7.20
N SER A 55 28.20 -4.00 -8.13
CA SER A 55 29.21 -4.94 -8.64
C SER A 55 29.97 -4.38 -9.84
N GLU A 56 29.40 -3.41 -10.54
CA GLU A 56 30.00 -2.65 -11.64
C GLU A 56 30.87 -1.51 -11.12
N GLU A 57 31.66 -0.90 -12.02
CA GLU A 57 32.47 0.27 -11.69
C GLU A 57 31.61 1.44 -11.23
N ASP A 58 31.88 1.97 -10.04
CA ASP A 58 31.21 3.17 -9.51
C ASP A 58 31.79 4.44 -10.14
N GLN A 59 31.28 4.79 -11.31
CA GLN A 59 31.72 5.96 -12.08
C GLN A 59 31.60 7.28 -11.29
N ALA A 60 30.62 7.37 -10.40
CA ALA A 60 30.42 8.55 -9.56
C ALA A 60 31.26 8.53 -8.26
N GLN A 61 31.92 7.41 -7.96
CA GLN A 61 32.75 7.21 -6.77
C GLN A 61 32.03 7.56 -5.43
N VAL A 62 30.73 7.30 -5.38
CA VAL A 62 29.91 7.59 -4.18
C VAL A 62 30.18 6.61 -3.05
N LEU A 63 30.60 5.38 -3.36
CA LEU A 63 30.99 4.31 -2.43
C LEU A 63 29.96 3.98 -1.33
N ASN A 64 28.67 4.22 -1.61
CA ASN A 64 27.58 4.04 -0.65
C ASN A 64 26.83 2.69 -0.80
N ALA A 65 27.24 1.86 -1.74
CA ALA A 65 26.62 0.57 -2.06
C ALA A 65 27.67 -0.54 -2.26
N PRO A 66 28.51 -0.85 -1.25
CA PRO A 66 29.45 -1.97 -1.34
C PRO A 66 28.68 -3.28 -1.50
N THR A 67 29.28 -4.24 -2.21
CA THR A 67 28.64 -5.53 -2.47
C THR A 67 28.49 -6.34 -1.18
N LYS A 68 27.30 -6.95 -1.00
CA LYS A 68 26.97 -7.78 0.16
C LYS A 68 26.01 -8.90 -0.24
N THR A 69 26.31 -10.13 0.09
CA THR A 69 25.37 -11.22 -0.09
C THR A 69 24.29 -11.15 0.98
N VAL A 70 23.04 -11.10 0.53
CA VAL A 70 21.85 -11.03 1.39
C VAL A 70 20.82 -12.06 0.96
N THR A 71 19.96 -12.45 1.89
CA THR A 71 18.85 -13.38 1.65
C THR A 71 17.55 -12.64 1.86
N VAL A 72 16.62 -12.78 0.92
CA VAL A 72 15.28 -12.20 0.95
C VAL A 72 14.26 -13.34 0.96
N ARG A 73 13.24 -13.25 1.82
CA ARG A 73 12.10 -14.19 1.82
C ARG A 73 11.15 -13.87 0.66
N SER A 74 10.29 -14.82 0.32
CA SER A 74 9.26 -14.60 -0.68
C SER A 74 8.24 -13.56 -0.24
N PHE A 75 7.81 -12.75 -1.18
CA PHE A 75 6.81 -11.70 -0.99
C PHE A 75 6.06 -11.44 -2.29
N TYR A 76 4.88 -10.85 -2.19
CA TYR A 76 4.21 -10.26 -3.33
C TYR A 76 4.66 -8.80 -3.52
N MET A 77 4.81 -8.37 -4.76
CA MET A 77 5.12 -6.98 -5.14
C MET A 77 4.18 -6.53 -6.24
N ASP A 78 3.71 -5.28 -6.20
CA ASP A 78 2.94 -4.71 -7.31
C ASP A 78 3.74 -4.80 -8.60
N ASP A 79 3.09 -5.24 -9.67
CA ASP A 79 3.73 -5.39 -10.99
C ASP A 79 4.10 -4.04 -11.61
N THR A 80 3.43 -2.95 -11.19
CA THR A 80 3.69 -1.57 -11.60
C THR A 80 3.91 -0.66 -10.38
N GLU A 81 4.31 0.59 -10.62
CA GLU A 81 4.12 1.68 -9.67
C GLU A 81 2.62 1.87 -9.41
N ILE A 82 2.25 2.35 -8.21
CA ILE A 82 0.86 2.71 -7.91
C ILE A 82 0.42 3.84 -8.84
N THR A 83 -0.70 3.61 -9.53
CA THR A 83 -1.24 4.55 -10.53
C THR A 83 -2.11 5.63 -9.90
N ASN A 84 -2.38 6.69 -10.64
CA ASN A 84 -3.32 7.73 -10.22
C ASN A 84 -4.73 7.16 -9.94
N SER A 85 -5.20 6.21 -10.76
CA SER A 85 -6.49 5.57 -10.57
C SER A 85 -6.57 4.78 -9.27
N GLU A 86 -5.51 4.06 -8.90
CA GLU A 86 -5.44 3.31 -7.65
C GLU A 86 -5.36 4.23 -6.43
N TYR A 87 -4.56 5.30 -6.52
CA TYR A 87 -4.45 6.24 -5.42
C TYR A 87 -5.73 7.08 -5.24
N ARG A 88 -6.46 7.38 -6.32
CA ARG A 88 -7.78 8.03 -6.25
C ARG A 88 -8.78 7.21 -5.44
N GLN A 89 -8.78 5.88 -5.54
CA GLN A 89 -9.65 5.03 -4.71
C GLN A 89 -9.42 5.25 -3.21
N PHE A 90 -8.17 5.47 -2.80
CA PHE A 90 -7.85 5.80 -1.41
C PHE A 90 -8.39 7.19 -1.02
N VAL A 91 -8.17 8.19 -1.86
CA VAL A 91 -8.65 9.55 -1.61
C VAL A 91 -10.18 9.60 -1.54
N GLU A 92 -10.86 8.95 -2.46
CA GLU A 92 -12.32 8.84 -2.50
C GLU A 92 -12.87 8.10 -1.28
N TRP A 93 -12.26 6.98 -0.91
CA TRP A 93 -12.65 6.23 0.28
C TRP A 93 -12.55 7.09 1.56
N VAL A 94 -11.47 7.87 1.70
CA VAL A 94 -11.31 8.77 2.86
C VAL A 94 -12.32 9.90 2.81
N ARG A 95 -12.54 10.52 1.65
CA ARG A 95 -13.58 11.54 1.44
C ARG A 95 -14.96 11.03 1.88
N ASP A 96 -15.35 9.87 1.38
CA ASP A 96 -16.63 9.24 1.67
C ASP A 96 -16.76 8.85 3.15
N SER A 97 -15.67 8.37 3.75
CA SER A 97 -15.63 8.07 5.19
C SER A 97 -15.83 9.32 6.05
N ILE A 98 -15.22 10.44 5.67
CA ILE A 98 -15.38 11.73 6.38
C ILE A 98 -16.82 12.23 6.22
N ALA A 99 -17.37 12.21 5.00
CA ALA A 99 -18.75 12.60 4.73
C ALA A 99 -19.73 11.79 5.58
N ARG A 100 -19.63 10.45 5.55
CA ARG A 100 -20.49 9.55 6.35
C ARG A 100 -20.35 9.79 7.85
N THR A 101 -19.15 10.04 8.34
CA THR A 101 -18.92 10.32 9.76
C THR A 101 -19.64 11.60 10.17
N ARG A 102 -19.52 12.68 9.39
CA ARG A 102 -20.19 13.95 9.69
C ARG A 102 -21.72 13.85 9.59
N LEU A 103 -22.22 13.11 8.59
CA LEU A 103 -23.66 12.84 8.45
C LEU A 103 -24.19 12.07 9.65
N ALA A 104 -23.51 11.02 10.06
CA ALA A 104 -23.91 10.22 11.19
C ALA A 104 -23.81 10.98 12.54
N ASP A 105 -22.78 11.79 12.73
CA ASP A 105 -22.63 12.66 13.91
C ASP A 105 -23.76 13.70 13.99
N LEU A 106 -24.15 14.29 12.86
CA LEU A 106 -25.26 15.26 12.85
C LEU A 106 -26.62 14.57 13.05
N ALA A 107 -26.85 13.41 12.43
CA ALA A 107 -28.05 12.61 12.65
C ALA A 107 -28.21 12.25 14.15
N ASP A 108 -27.11 11.84 14.80
CA ASP A 108 -27.09 11.52 16.24
C ASP A 108 -27.40 12.75 17.12
N GLN A 109 -26.84 13.92 16.77
CA GLN A 109 -27.13 15.19 17.46
C GLN A 109 -28.60 15.60 17.35
N LEU A 110 -29.23 15.32 16.22
CA LEU A 110 -30.64 15.60 15.95
C LEU A 110 -31.59 14.52 16.49
N GLY A 111 -31.03 13.37 16.95
CA GLY A 111 -31.80 12.22 17.43
C GLY A 111 -32.53 11.47 16.31
N LEU A 112 -32.02 11.54 15.07
CA LEU A 112 -32.60 10.88 13.89
C LEU A 112 -31.99 9.48 13.74
N GLY A 113 -32.85 8.51 13.41
CA GLY A 113 -32.45 7.13 13.13
C GLY A 113 -32.71 6.73 11.68
N PRO A 114 -32.34 5.49 11.31
CA PRO A 114 -32.48 5.01 9.92
C PRO A 114 -33.91 5.02 9.38
N ASP A 115 -34.91 4.98 10.25
CA ASP A 115 -36.33 4.97 9.87
C ASP A 115 -36.92 6.38 9.64
N ASP A 116 -36.17 7.45 9.97
CA ASP A 116 -36.65 8.83 9.89
C ASP A 116 -36.44 9.46 8.50
N GLY A 117 -35.75 8.76 7.59
CA GLY A 117 -35.44 9.25 6.25
C GLY A 117 -34.40 10.38 6.22
N GLY A 118 -34.09 10.89 5.03
CA GLY A 118 -33.12 11.98 4.84
C GLY A 118 -31.76 11.66 5.43
N ILE A 119 -31.19 12.60 6.22
CA ILE A 119 -29.91 12.39 6.90
C ILE A 119 -29.94 11.20 7.88
N GLY A 120 -31.11 10.81 8.39
CA GLY A 120 -31.24 9.65 9.28
C GLY A 120 -30.80 8.34 8.65
N GLU A 121 -30.93 8.18 7.33
CA GLU A 121 -30.48 6.99 6.61
C GLU A 121 -28.96 6.75 6.74
N TYR A 122 -28.21 7.82 7.03
CA TYR A 122 -26.76 7.78 7.25
C TYR A 122 -26.36 7.66 8.72
N ALA A 123 -27.35 7.57 9.63
CA ALA A 123 -27.07 7.39 11.08
C ALA A 123 -26.19 6.15 11.35
N PHE A 124 -25.50 6.17 12.48
CA PHE A 124 -24.71 5.02 12.88
C PHE A 124 -25.60 3.77 13.02
N LYS A 125 -25.11 2.66 12.49
CA LYS A 125 -25.77 1.36 12.72
C LYS A 125 -25.55 0.93 14.15
N ASP A 126 -26.64 0.58 14.80
CA ASP A 126 -26.56 -0.11 16.09
C ASP A 126 -25.81 -1.43 15.91
N ALA A 127 -24.95 -1.74 16.88
CA ALA A 127 -24.29 -3.02 16.90
C ALA A 127 -25.35 -4.13 16.94
N ASP A 128 -25.37 -5.01 15.94
CA ASP A 128 -26.27 -6.18 15.93
C ASP A 128 -25.89 -7.12 17.09
N THR A 129 -26.45 -6.82 18.27
CA THR A 129 -26.19 -7.58 19.51
C THR A 129 -26.76 -8.99 19.44
N THR A 130 -27.64 -9.29 18.47
CA THR A 130 -28.24 -10.61 18.31
C THR A 130 -27.25 -11.64 17.74
N LYS A 131 -26.28 -11.19 16.95
CA LYS A 131 -25.22 -12.03 16.39
C LYS A 131 -23.88 -11.91 17.12
N SER A 132 -23.79 -11.03 18.14
CA SER A 132 -22.55 -10.83 18.87
C SER A 132 -22.20 -12.06 19.69
N THR A 133 -20.97 -12.52 19.57
CA THR A 133 -20.43 -13.57 20.46
C THR A 133 -20.23 -13.03 21.88
N ALA A 134 -20.10 -13.93 22.86
CA ALA A 134 -19.75 -13.52 24.23
C ALA A 134 -18.43 -12.72 24.28
N TYR A 135 -17.52 -13.00 23.37
CA TYR A 135 -16.27 -12.25 23.22
C TYR A 135 -16.51 -10.84 22.68
N ASP A 136 -17.36 -10.68 21.67
CA ASP A 136 -17.68 -9.35 21.12
C ASP A 136 -18.33 -8.46 22.16
N LYS A 137 -19.26 -9.01 22.96
CA LYS A 137 -19.89 -8.29 24.09
C LYS A 137 -18.85 -7.87 25.11
N TYR A 138 -17.97 -8.79 25.50
CA TYR A 138 -16.89 -8.49 26.45
C TYR A 138 -15.97 -7.37 25.91
N MET A 139 -15.64 -7.39 24.62
CA MET A 139 -14.80 -6.35 24.01
C MET A 139 -15.51 -5.00 23.97
N MET A 140 -16.80 -4.96 23.65
CA MET A 140 -17.60 -3.74 23.70
C MET A 140 -17.67 -3.17 25.13
N ASP A 141 -17.96 -4.00 26.13
CA ASP A 141 -18.12 -3.54 27.51
C ASP A 141 -16.82 -3.03 28.14
N ASN A 142 -15.67 -3.61 27.77
CA ASN A 142 -14.40 -3.31 28.43
C ASN A 142 -13.44 -2.43 27.60
N TYR A 143 -13.62 -2.37 26.29
CA TYR A 143 -12.69 -1.72 25.36
C TYR A 143 -13.40 -0.78 24.37
N ALA A 144 -14.69 -0.55 24.49
CA ALA A 144 -15.39 0.48 23.74
C ALA A 144 -14.71 1.83 24.01
N GLY A 145 -14.36 2.53 22.94
CA GLY A 145 -13.62 3.79 23.02
C GLY A 145 -12.09 3.68 23.09
N MET A 146 -11.49 2.48 23.12
CA MET A 146 -10.05 2.29 23.07
C MET A 146 -9.50 2.05 21.64
N GLY A 147 -10.36 1.91 20.63
CA GLY A 147 -10.00 1.73 19.22
C GLY A 147 -10.10 3.02 18.41
N ASP A 148 -9.73 2.94 17.14
CA ASP A 148 -9.78 4.07 16.17
C ASP A 148 -11.22 4.56 15.87
N ASN A 149 -12.24 3.84 16.35
CA ASN A 149 -13.64 4.24 16.25
C ASN A 149 -14.04 4.94 17.56
N PHE A 150 -14.00 6.26 17.55
CA PHE A 150 -14.51 7.13 18.61
C PHE A 150 -16.01 6.97 18.87
N ASN A 151 -16.72 6.19 18.08
CA ASN A 151 -18.18 6.11 18.03
C ASN A 151 -18.76 4.97 18.88
N GLU A 152 -18.26 4.76 20.08
CA GLU A 152 -18.84 3.82 21.07
C GLU A 152 -19.13 2.40 20.51
N GLY A 153 -18.39 1.96 19.49
CA GLY A 153 -18.59 0.67 18.84
C GLY A 153 -19.68 0.63 17.75
N ARG A 154 -20.34 1.76 17.48
CA ARG A 154 -21.31 1.88 16.38
C ARG A 154 -20.57 1.96 15.03
N ALA A 155 -21.08 1.28 14.02
CA ALA A 155 -20.50 1.29 12.67
C ALA A 155 -21.16 2.36 11.81
N LEU A 156 -20.38 2.96 10.89
CA LEU A 156 -20.94 3.83 9.85
C LEU A 156 -21.89 3.01 8.95
N ASN A 157 -23.00 3.60 8.55
CA ASN A 157 -23.85 3.01 7.54
C ASN A 157 -23.19 3.15 6.17
N THR A 158 -22.78 2.03 5.60
CA THR A 158 -22.17 1.96 4.26
C THR A 158 -23.12 1.36 3.22
N ASP A 159 -24.33 0.98 3.60
CA ASP A 159 -25.29 0.36 2.69
C ASP A 159 -25.97 1.40 1.79
N GLU A 160 -26.14 2.64 2.32
CA GLU A 160 -26.67 3.76 1.55
C GLU A 160 -25.54 4.43 0.75
N GLU A 161 -25.80 4.74 -0.51
CA GLU A 161 -24.85 5.46 -1.35
C GLU A 161 -24.85 6.95 -1.02
N LEU A 162 -23.67 7.59 -1.05
CA LEU A 162 -23.56 9.04 -0.88
C LEU A 162 -23.99 9.74 -2.16
N VAL A 163 -24.84 10.72 -2.01
CA VAL A 163 -25.27 11.60 -3.09
C VAL A 163 -24.31 12.78 -3.22
N TRP A 164 -23.67 12.91 -4.37
CA TRP A 164 -22.72 14.01 -4.64
C TRP A 164 -23.31 15.10 -5.53
N ASP A 165 -24.39 14.82 -6.27
CA ASP A 165 -25.11 15.80 -7.07
C ASP A 165 -25.99 16.69 -6.16
N THR A 166 -25.76 17.99 -6.20
CA THR A 166 -26.48 18.95 -5.37
C THR A 166 -27.97 18.99 -5.65
N SER A 167 -28.42 18.60 -6.85
CA SER A 167 -29.81 18.54 -7.24
C SER A 167 -30.61 17.39 -6.63
N GLU A 168 -29.88 16.38 -6.13
CA GLU A 168 -30.42 15.13 -5.56
C GLU A 168 -30.27 15.03 -4.04
N TYR A 169 -29.80 16.10 -3.36
CA TYR A 169 -29.62 16.08 -1.91
C TYR A 169 -30.95 15.84 -1.19
N PRO A 170 -30.98 14.90 -0.22
CA PRO A 170 -32.23 14.49 0.42
C PRO A 170 -32.88 15.58 1.30
N ASP A 171 -32.07 16.39 1.99
CA ASP A 171 -32.54 17.42 2.90
C ASP A 171 -31.55 18.58 3.12
N GLU A 172 -31.94 19.58 3.91
CA GLU A 172 -31.10 20.76 4.23
C GLU A 172 -29.90 20.37 5.11
N TYR A 173 -30.04 19.42 6.03
CA TYR A 173 -28.98 18.97 6.91
C TYR A 173 -27.88 18.22 6.13
N TYR A 174 -28.30 17.41 5.16
CA TYR A 174 -27.36 16.77 4.23
C TYR A 174 -26.56 17.81 3.46
N THR A 175 -27.24 18.86 2.98
CA THR A 175 -26.61 19.98 2.29
C THR A 175 -25.57 20.67 3.16
N GLU A 176 -25.90 20.96 4.44
CA GLU A 176 -24.99 21.60 5.40
C GLU A 176 -23.70 20.77 5.59
N VAL A 177 -23.86 19.47 5.79
CA VAL A 177 -22.69 18.57 5.96
C VAL A 177 -21.85 18.52 4.69
N MET A 178 -22.47 18.29 3.55
CA MET A 178 -21.74 18.18 2.28
C MET A 178 -21.06 19.50 1.92
N ASP A 179 -21.71 20.64 2.13
CA ASP A 179 -21.10 21.95 1.87
C ASP A 179 -19.87 22.20 2.77
N SER A 180 -19.91 21.68 3.99
CA SER A 180 -18.77 21.75 4.91
C SER A 180 -17.50 21.07 4.40
N LEU A 181 -17.57 20.22 3.37
CA LEU A 181 -16.42 19.54 2.76
C LEU A 181 -15.77 20.38 1.65
N TYR A 182 -16.43 21.39 1.18
CA TYR A 182 -15.98 22.24 0.09
C TYR A 182 -15.29 23.51 0.59
N ILE A 183 -14.53 24.14 -0.29
CA ILE A 183 -14.00 25.48 -0.08
C ILE A 183 -15.20 26.46 -0.18
N PRO A 184 -15.32 27.43 0.75
CA PRO A 184 -16.36 28.43 0.67
C PRO A 184 -16.39 29.14 -0.69
N GLU A 185 -17.56 29.40 -1.26
CA GLU A 185 -17.70 30.02 -2.58
C GLU A 185 -16.96 31.37 -2.70
N ALA A 186 -16.91 32.14 -1.61
CA ALA A 186 -16.16 33.40 -1.54
C ALA A 186 -14.61 33.23 -1.68
N GLU A 187 -14.08 32.05 -1.41
CA GLU A 187 -12.65 31.71 -1.50
C GLU A 187 -12.34 30.87 -2.74
N SER A 188 -13.37 30.43 -3.44
CA SER A 188 -13.24 29.57 -4.62
C SER A 188 -12.97 30.40 -5.88
N TYR A 189 -12.10 29.88 -6.75
CA TYR A 189 -11.83 30.50 -8.05
C TYR A 189 -13.06 30.33 -8.97
N ASN A 190 -13.56 31.44 -9.52
CA ASN A 190 -14.73 31.48 -10.42
C ASN A 190 -16.03 30.86 -9.85
N GLY A 191 -16.21 30.78 -8.52
CA GLY A 191 -17.40 30.18 -7.92
C GLY A 191 -17.51 28.66 -8.16
N GLN A 192 -16.42 28.00 -8.52
CA GLN A 192 -16.43 26.56 -8.71
C GLN A 192 -16.51 25.85 -7.36
N ARG A 193 -17.33 24.80 -7.29
CA ARG A 193 -17.44 23.96 -6.11
C ARG A 193 -16.28 22.97 -6.07
N ILE A 194 -15.27 23.25 -5.24
CA ILE A 194 -14.03 22.48 -5.13
C ILE A 194 -13.93 21.89 -3.72
N ILE A 195 -13.65 20.60 -3.61
CA ILE A 195 -13.44 19.94 -2.32
C ILE A 195 -12.19 20.53 -1.64
N ASP A 196 -12.32 20.84 -0.35
CA ASP A 196 -11.21 21.28 0.47
C ASP A 196 -10.30 20.08 0.83
N VAL A 197 -9.23 19.95 0.06
CA VAL A 197 -8.29 18.84 0.20
C VAL A 197 -7.59 18.79 1.56
N THR A 198 -7.52 19.93 2.28
CA THR A 198 -6.91 20.02 3.62
C THR A 198 -7.75 19.30 4.69
N LYS A 199 -9.03 19.06 4.40
CA LYS A 199 -9.97 18.31 5.24
C LYS A 199 -9.86 16.80 5.04
N LEU A 200 -9.21 16.35 3.94
CA LEU A 200 -9.02 14.94 3.63
C LEU A 200 -7.86 14.35 4.45
N LYS A 201 -8.15 14.07 5.70
CA LYS A 201 -7.18 13.50 6.65
C LYS A 201 -7.48 12.05 6.94
N TYR A 202 -6.45 11.23 6.89
CA TYR A 202 -6.52 9.82 7.25
C TYR A 202 -5.78 9.58 8.56
N LYS A 203 -6.48 8.98 9.51
CA LYS A 203 -5.94 8.58 10.80
C LYS A 203 -5.77 7.07 10.83
N TYR A 204 -4.58 6.62 11.18
CA TYR A 204 -4.30 5.20 11.33
C TYR A 204 -3.35 4.94 12.49
N SER A 205 -3.37 3.71 12.98
CA SER A 205 -2.46 3.25 14.02
C SER A 205 -1.64 2.06 13.54
N TRP A 206 -0.42 1.97 14.03
CA TRP A 206 0.49 0.88 13.73
C TRP A 206 1.37 0.56 14.94
N MET A 207 1.84 -0.69 15.01
CA MET A 207 2.72 -1.12 16.07
C MET A 207 4.18 -0.92 15.67
N ASP A 208 4.91 -0.14 16.46
CA ASP A 208 6.35 0.05 16.32
C ASP A 208 7.08 -1.19 16.87
N ILE A 209 7.23 -2.20 16.00
CA ILE A 209 7.82 -3.49 16.35
C ILE A 209 9.30 -3.33 16.72
N GLU A 210 10.02 -2.41 16.08
CA GLU A 210 11.43 -2.18 16.36
C GLU A 210 11.64 -1.57 17.75
N ALA A 211 10.86 -0.53 18.08
CA ALA A 211 10.89 0.05 19.41
C ALA A 211 10.47 -0.97 20.48
N ALA A 212 9.45 -1.78 20.20
CA ALA A 212 9.01 -2.85 21.08
C ALA A 212 10.11 -3.91 21.30
N ALA A 213 10.82 -4.31 20.25
CA ALA A 213 11.91 -5.29 20.33
C ALA A 213 13.13 -4.76 21.09
N ARG A 214 13.43 -3.47 20.99
CA ARG A 214 14.52 -2.83 21.73
C ARG A 214 14.20 -2.59 23.20
N SER A 215 12.91 -2.48 23.55
CA SER A 215 12.48 -2.22 24.92
C SER A 215 12.37 -3.49 25.74
N LYS A 216 12.94 -3.49 26.96
CA LYS A 216 12.85 -4.61 27.89
C LYS A 216 11.66 -4.52 28.87
N THR A 217 10.97 -3.40 28.95
CA THR A 217 10.03 -3.09 30.04
C THR A 217 8.70 -2.48 29.60
N GLY A 218 8.50 -2.16 28.32
CA GLY A 218 7.28 -1.54 27.83
C GLY A 218 6.11 -2.52 27.69
N ARG A 219 4.87 -2.01 27.86
CA ARG A 219 3.67 -2.76 27.50
C ARG A 219 3.41 -2.61 26.00
N ARG A 220 2.72 -3.58 25.39
CA ARG A 220 2.39 -3.54 23.96
C ARG A 220 1.75 -2.23 23.50
N ARG A 221 0.83 -1.68 24.32
CA ARG A 221 0.15 -0.41 24.01
C ARG A 221 1.09 0.80 23.92
N ASP A 222 2.24 0.76 24.60
CA ASP A 222 3.19 1.87 24.67
C ASP A 222 3.95 2.01 23.32
N PHE A 223 3.86 0.99 22.46
CA PHE A 223 4.47 0.94 21.14
C PHE A 223 3.46 1.07 20.00
N VAL A 224 2.17 1.28 20.31
CA VAL A 224 1.18 1.65 19.31
C VAL A 224 1.35 3.13 19.00
N ARG A 225 1.69 3.42 17.75
CA ARG A 225 1.79 4.77 17.22
C ARG A 225 0.51 5.12 16.49
N GLN A 226 0.09 6.36 16.60
CA GLN A 226 -1.02 6.92 15.83
C GLN A 226 -0.48 8.06 14.97
N GLU A 227 -0.94 8.14 13.75
CA GLU A 227 -0.58 9.19 12.82
C GLU A 227 -1.85 9.66 12.10
N GLU A 228 -1.98 10.97 11.95
CA GLU A 228 -3.03 11.62 11.17
C GLU A 228 -2.36 12.54 10.18
N LEU A 229 -2.68 12.38 8.90
CA LEU A 229 -2.05 13.16 7.85
C LEU A 229 -3.03 13.46 6.71
N GLU A 230 -2.75 14.54 6.02
CA GLU A 230 -3.41 14.90 4.77
C GLU A 230 -2.96 13.92 3.68
N ILE A 231 -3.93 13.34 2.98
CA ILE A 231 -3.64 12.26 2.03
C ILE A 231 -3.61 12.69 0.57
N TYR A 232 -4.11 13.89 0.30
CA TYR A 232 -4.16 14.38 -1.08
C TYR A 232 -2.74 14.63 -1.61
N PRO A 233 -2.41 14.17 -2.84
CA PRO A 233 -1.10 14.43 -3.42
C PRO A 233 -0.84 15.92 -3.60
N ASP A 234 0.40 16.34 -3.44
CA ASP A 234 0.81 17.71 -3.74
C ASP A 234 0.84 17.91 -5.27
N THR A 235 -0.23 18.47 -5.81
CA THR A 235 -0.33 18.76 -7.26
C THR A 235 0.54 19.92 -7.71
N THR A 236 1.09 20.72 -6.77
CA THR A 236 1.96 21.85 -7.09
C THR A 236 3.39 21.43 -7.43
N VAL A 237 3.75 20.16 -7.24
CA VAL A 237 5.12 19.64 -7.50
C VAL A 237 5.58 19.90 -8.93
N TRP A 238 4.67 19.81 -9.90
CA TRP A 238 4.98 20.07 -11.30
C TRP A 238 5.41 21.53 -11.55
N ILE A 239 4.66 22.49 -11.01
CA ILE A 239 4.95 23.93 -11.14
C ILE A 239 6.26 24.27 -10.40
N ARG A 240 6.47 23.67 -9.22
CA ARG A 240 7.68 23.89 -8.42
C ARG A 240 8.93 23.34 -9.07
N ASP A 241 8.82 22.17 -9.69
CA ASP A 241 9.96 21.52 -10.35
C ASP A 241 10.22 22.09 -11.76
N PHE A 242 9.21 22.78 -12.38
CA PHE A 242 9.25 23.36 -13.74
C PHE A 242 8.65 24.75 -13.81
N GLU A 243 9.38 25.73 -13.32
CA GLU A 243 8.93 27.14 -13.21
C GLU A 243 8.55 27.80 -14.56
N TYR A 244 8.91 27.21 -15.70
CA TYR A 244 8.70 27.78 -17.04
C TYR A 244 7.56 27.17 -17.85
N SER A 245 6.80 26.23 -17.29
CA SER A 245 5.82 25.41 -18.03
C SER A 245 4.39 25.52 -17.48
N TYR A 246 3.92 26.71 -17.19
CA TYR A 246 2.60 26.94 -16.56
C TYR A 246 1.38 26.46 -17.36
N ASN A 247 1.53 26.21 -18.66
CA ASN A 247 0.43 25.84 -19.55
C ASN A 247 0.44 24.35 -19.96
N GLU A 248 1.32 23.53 -19.36
CA GLU A 248 1.34 22.10 -19.65
C GLU A 248 0.12 21.42 -18.99
N PRO A 249 -0.70 20.64 -19.71
CA PRO A 249 -1.87 19.97 -19.14
C PRO A 249 -1.55 19.08 -17.95
N MET A 250 -0.42 18.37 -17.97
CA MET A 250 0.03 17.56 -16.84
C MET A 250 0.23 18.36 -15.55
N HIS A 251 0.61 19.63 -15.65
CA HIS A 251 0.86 20.47 -14.48
C HIS A 251 -0.42 20.89 -13.77
N ASN A 252 -1.53 20.96 -14.49
CA ASN A 252 -2.78 21.44 -13.93
C ASN A 252 -3.64 20.32 -13.37
N ASP A 253 -3.67 19.15 -14.04
CA ASP A 253 -4.70 18.15 -13.76
C ASP A 253 -4.19 16.70 -13.82
N TYR A 254 -2.90 16.50 -13.64
CA TYR A 254 -2.27 15.19 -13.74
C TYR A 254 -2.93 14.13 -12.86
N PHE A 255 -3.34 14.48 -11.63
CA PHE A 255 -3.89 13.52 -10.70
C PHE A 255 -5.35 13.12 -11.03
N TRP A 256 -6.17 14.05 -11.54
CA TRP A 256 -7.60 13.80 -11.74
C TRP A 256 -8.01 13.51 -13.17
N HIS A 257 -7.23 13.93 -14.15
CA HIS A 257 -7.62 13.76 -15.54
C HIS A 257 -7.54 12.29 -15.96
N ASP A 258 -8.58 11.80 -16.63
CA ASP A 258 -8.72 10.39 -17.03
C ASP A 258 -7.58 9.90 -17.93
N ALA A 259 -7.02 10.78 -18.76
CA ALA A 259 -5.89 10.46 -19.61
C ALA A 259 -4.63 10.00 -18.84
N TYR A 260 -4.50 10.38 -17.57
CA TYR A 260 -3.37 10.01 -16.72
C TYR A 260 -3.74 8.97 -15.67
N SER A 261 -4.88 8.28 -15.82
CA SER A 261 -5.35 7.28 -14.85
C SER A 261 -4.36 6.15 -14.63
N GLU A 262 -3.73 5.66 -15.71
CA GLU A 262 -2.75 4.57 -15.69
C GLU A 262 -1.29 5.05 -15.54
N TYR A 263 -1.08 6.33 -15.31
CA TYR A 263 0.23 6.89 -15.02
C TYR A 263 0.55 6.77 -13.52
N PRO A 264 1.84 6.68 -13.12
CA PRO A 264 2.21 6.56 -11.72
C PRO A 264 1.79 7.79 -10.92
N VAL A 265 1.28 7.58 -9.71
CA VAL A 265 1.01 8.69 -8.81
C VAL A 265 2.31 9.37 -8.38
N VAL A 266 2.35 10.69 -8.46
CA VAL A 266 3.46 11.55 -8.00
C VAL A 266 2.93 12.63 -7.07
N GLY A 267 3.84 13.37 -6.43
CA GLY A 267 3.43 14.36 -5.43
C GLY A 267 3.02 13.72 -4.09
N VAL A 268 3.41 12.47 -3.87
CA VAL A 268 3.13 11.69 -2.65
C VAL A 268 4.41 11.58 -1.83
N ASN A 269 4.35 11.99 -0.57
CA ASN A 269 5.45 11.82 0.35
C ASN A 269 5.47 10.41 0.97
N TRP A 270 6.57 10.06 1.65
CA TRP A 270 6.75 8.73 2.23
C TRP A 270 5.67 8.35 3.26
N LYS A 271 5.18 9.31 4.05
CA LYS A 271 4.13 9.05 5.05
C LYS A 271 2.78 8.78 4.38
N GLN A 272 2.45 9.51 3.32
CA GLN A 272 1.26 9.27 2.52
C GLN A 272 1.30 7.89 1.84
N ALA A 273 2.46 7.49 1.30
CA ALA A 273 2.63 6.15 0.75
C ALA A 273 2.43 5.04 1.81
N LYS A 274 2.90 5.24 3.04
CA LYS A 274 2.62 4.34 4.16
C LYS A 274 1.14 4.32 4.57
N ALA A 275 0.49 5.47 4.57
CA ALA A 275 -0.94 5.57 4.84
C ALA A 275 -1.77 4.80 3.79
N PHE A 276 -1.40 4.90 2.51
CA PHE A 276 -1.99 4.09 1.44
C PHE A 276 -1.83 2.59 1.70
N CYS A 277 -0.65 2.12 2.09
CA CYS A 277 -0.41 0.71 2.44
C CYS A 277 -1.32 0.25 3.60
N ASN A 278 -1.48 1.09 4.63
CA ASN A 278 -2.36 0.80 5.75
C ASN A 278 -3.82 0.73 5.31
N TRP A 279 -4.30 1.71 4.53
CA TRP A 279 -5.64 1.72 3.97
C TRP A 279 -5.90 0.49 3.11
N ARG A 280 -5.00 0.14 2.18
CA ARG A 280 -5.12 -1.05 1.31
C ARG A 280 -5.27 -2.34 2.13
N THR A 281 -4.51 -2.43 3.25
CA THR A 281 -4.62 -3.55 4.19
C THR A 281 -5.99 -3.60 4.87
N LYS A 282 -6.45 -2.47 5.38
CA LYS A 282 -7.76 -2.35 6.03
C LYS A 282 -8.88 -2.68 5.05
N PHE A 283 -8.87 -2.04 3.88
CA PHE A 283 -9.86 -2.22 2.83
C PHE A 283 -9.98 -3.70 2.41
N LYS A 284 -8.84 -4.38 2.18
CA LYS A 284 -8.83 -5.81 1.87
C LYS A 284 -9.33 -6.68 3.03
N ASN A 285 -8.95 -6.36 4.24
CA ASN A 285 -9.36 -7.14 5.42
C ASN A 285 -10.84 -6.94 5.77
N ASP A 286 -11.41 -5.80 5.50
CA ASP A 286 -12.86 -5.55 5.64
C ASP A 286 -13.66 -6.43 4.65
N ASP A 287 -13.23 -6.53 3.38
CA ASP A 287 -13.79 -7.46 2.40
C ASP A 287 -13.63 -8.92 2.85
N GLN A 288 -12.45 -9.32 3.33
CA GLN A 288 -12.21 -10.67 3.84
C GLN A 288 -13.12 -11.01 5.04
N LYS A 289 -13.32 -10.05 5.94
CA LYS A 289 -14.22 -10.20 7.10
C LYS A 289 -15.67 -10.42 6.66
N GLN A 290 -16.16 -9.63 5.69
CA GLN A 290 -17.52 -9.78 5.15
C GLN A 290 -17.70 -11.14 4.49
N ARG A 291 -16.70 -11.68 3.82
CA ARG A 291 -16.72 -13.00 3.18
C ARG A 291 -16.40 -14.16 4.13
N GLY A 292 -16.15 -13.91 5.42
CA GLY A 292 -15.76 -14.93 6.39
C GLY A 292 -14.43 -15.62 6.07
N LYS A 293 -13.53 -14.93 5.34
CA LYS A 293 -12.20 -15.40 4.98
C LYS A 293 -11.15 -14.97 6.00
N GLN A 294 -9.97 -15.57 5.94
CA GLN A 294 -8.82 -15.20 6.77
C GLN A 294 -8.25 -13.84 6.35
N PHE A 295 -7.85 -13.04 7.34
CA PHE A 295 -7.18 -11.76 7.10
C PHE A 295 -5.87 -11.95 6.34
N VAL A 296 -5.57 -10.98 5.48
CA VAL A 296 -4.31 -10.93 4.74
C VAL A 296 -3.23 -10.23 5.56
N ASN A 297 -1.98 -10.49 5.22
CA ASN A 297 -0.85 -9.77 5.77
C ASN A 297 -0.89 -8.29 5.35
N GLN A 298 -0.23 -7.46 6.14
CA GLN A 298 -0.14 -6.03 5.90
C GLN A 298 0.59 -5.73 4.58
N PHE A 299 0.00 -4.87 3.75
CA PHE A 299 0.72 -4.19 2.68
C PHE A 299 1.67 -3.17 3.27
N ARG A 300 2.84 -3.01 2.68
CA ARG A 300 3.89 -2.10 3.14
C ARG A 300 4.77 -1.65 1.98
N LEU A 301 5.59 -0.65 2.19
CA LEU A 301 6.65 -0.33 1.25
C LEU A 301 7.72 -1.44 1.26
N PRO A 302 8.37 -1.73 0.13
CA PRO A 302 9.49 -2.66 0.06
C PRO A 302 10.66 -2.15 0.90
N THR A 303 11.43 -3.04 1.50
CA THR A 303 12.77 -2.70 1.95
C THR A 303 13.67 -2.44 0.74
N GLU A 304 14.77 -1.72 0.94
CA GLU A 304 15.73 -1.47 -0.13
C GLU A 304 16.25 -2.77 -0.76
N ALA A 305 16.50 -3.81 0.07
CA ALA A 305 16.95 -5.10 -0.42
C ALA A 305 15.88 -5.88 -1.19
N GLU A 306 14.63 -5.84 -0.75
CA GLU A 306 13.51 -6.44 -1.49
C GLU A 306 13.33 -5.77 -2.84
N TRP A 307 13.41 -4.44 -2.87
CA TRP A 307 13.31 -3.67 -4.10
C TRP A 307 14.43 -4.04 -5.09
N GLU A 308 15.70 -4.05 -4.63
CA GLU A 308 16.83 -4.38 -5.49
C GLU A 308 16.79 -5.83 -5.98
N TYR A 309 16.40 -6.78 -5.10
CA TYR A 309 16.24 -8.19 -5.47
C TYR A 309 15.16 -8.36 -6.55
N ALA A 310 14.03 -7.69 -6.39
CA ALA A 310 12.93 -7.70 -7.35
C ALA A 310 13.34 -7.05 -8.68
N ALA A 311 14.04 -5.91 -8.62
CA ALA A 311 14.52 -5.20 -9.81
C ALA A 311 15.53 -6.04 -10.63
N ARG A 312 16.38 -6.82 -9.98
CA ARG A 312 17.32 -7.71 -10.68
C ARG A 312 16.65 -8.87 -11.41
N GLY A 313 15.40 -9.21 -11.11
CA GLY A 313 14.65 -10.24 -11.84
C GLY A 313 15.32 -11.64 -11.81
N GLY A 314 16.23 -11.91 -10.85
CA GLY A 314 17.01 -13.15 -10.79
C GLY A 314 18.35 -13.10 -11.56
N ILE A 315 18.68 -11.99 -12.22
CA ILE A 315 19.94 -11.81 -12.97
C ILE A 315 21.05 -11.36 -11.99
N GLU A 316 22.06 -12.19 -11.80
CA GLU A 316 23.20 -11.83 -10.96
C GLU A 316 24.09 -10.81 -11.64
N GLY A 317 24.50 -9.75 -10.92
CA GLY A 317 25.45 -8.74 -11.41
C GLY A 317 24.91 -7.85 -12.54
N GLY A 318 23.61 -7.95 -12.88
CA GLY A 318 23.00 -7.09 -13.89
C GLY A 318 23.06 -5.62 -13.51
N THR A 319 23.47 -4.74 -14.42
CA THR A 319 23.50 -3.28 -14.20
C THR A 319 22.09 -2.72 -14.19
N TYR A 320 21.25 -3.16 -15.08
CA TYR A 320 19.84 -2.77 -15.23
C TYR A 320 18.90 -3.98 -15.07
N PRO A 321 17.59 -3.80 -14.93
CA PRO A 321 16.63 -4.90 -14.78
C PRO A 321 16.67 -5.94 -15.91
N TRP A 322 17.09 -5.56 -17.09
CA TRP A 322 17.29 -6.43 -18.27
C TRP A 322 18.69 -7.06 -18.34
N GLY A 323 19.55 -6.84 -17.35
CA GLY A 323 20.86 -7.48 -17.15
C GLY A 323 22.03 -6.80 -17.84
N GLY A 324 21.86 -6.25 -19.03
CA GLY A 324 22.93 -5.64 -19.82
C GLY A 324 23.39 -4.26 -19.28
N PRO A 325 24.54 -3.75 -19.72
CA PRO A 325 25.07 -2.45 -19.30
C PRO A 325 24.54 -1.26 -20.11
N TYR A 326 23.70 -1.52 -21.12
CA TYR A 326 23.18 -0.49 -22.02
C TYR A 326 21.71 -0.21 -21.74
N VAL A 327 21.32 1.06 -21.95
CA VAL A 327 19.92 1.53 -21.84
C VAL A 327 19.17 1.50 -23.16
N ILE A 328 19.84 1.04 -24.22
CA ILE A 328 19.30 0.92 -25.58
C ILE A 328 19.36 -0.54 -25.99
N SER A 329 18.28 -1.05 -26.54
CA SER A 329 18.17 -2.42 -27.09
C SER A 329 18.99 -2.58 -28.39
N ASP A 330 19.18 -3.83 -28.83
CA ASP A 330 19.83 -4.15 -30.08
C ASP A 330 19.11 -3.55 -31.33
N THR A 331 17.84 -3.23 -31.18
CA THR A 331 17.02 -2.56 -32.20
C THR A 331 17.12 -1.05 -32.19
N GLY A 332 17.86 -0.46 -31.23
CA GLY A 332 18.06 0.97 -31.09
C GLY A 332 16.97 1.70 -30.27
N CYS A 333 16.03 0.96 -29.61
CA CYS A 333 15.01 1.55 -28.78
C CYS A 333 15.50 1.71 -27.34
N PHE A 334 15.15 2.80 -26.66
CA PHE A 334 15.38 2.95 -25.25
C PHE A 334 14.53 1.96 -24.44
N MET A 335 15.10 1.42 -23.35
CA MET A 335 14.49 0.36 -22.55
C MET A 335 13.84 0.87 -21.26
N ALA A 336 13.86 2.18 -21.05
CA ALA A 336 13.27 2.84 -19.87
C ALA A 336 12.98 4.32 -20.20
N ASN A 337 12.11 4.92 -19.39
CA ASN A 337 11.82 6.36 -19.45
C ASN A 337 12.79 7.11 -18.52
N PHE A 338 13.69 7.90 -19.09
CA PHE A 338 14.70 8.67 -18.37
C PHE A 338 15.17 9.86 -19.22
N LYS A 339 16.15 10.63 -18.77
CA LYS A 339 16.75 11.73 -19.52
C LYS A 339 17.91 11.23 -20.38
N PRO A 340 17.67 10.85 -21.64
CA PRO A 340 18.62 10.05 -22.40
C PRO A 340 19.80 10.84 -22.97
N GLN A 341 19.57 12.07 -23.47
CA GLN A 341 20.56 12.84 -24.20
C GLN A 341 20.49 14.33 -23.90
N ARG A 342 21.64 14.98 -23.85
CA ARG A 342 21.71 16.42 -23.71
C ARG A 342 21.12 17.11 -24.96
N GLY A 343 20.06 17.91 -24.73
CA GLY A 343 19.36 18.67 -25.77
C GLY A 343 18.24 17.90 -26.47
N ASP A 344 18.15 16.59 -26.27
CA ASP A 344 17.03 15.74 -26.74
C ASP A 344 16.53 14.88 -25.56
N TYR A 345 15.69 15.46 -24.73
CA TYR A 345 15.19 14.84 -23.50
C TYR A 345 13.97 13.92 -23.73
N ALA A 346 13.44 13.91 -24.94
CA ALA A 346 12.34 13.07 -25.36
C ALA A 346 12.76 11.98 -26.36
N ALA A 347 14.07 11.69 -26.46
CA ALA A 347 14.58 10.68 -27.39
C ALA A 347 14.07 9.26 -27.05
N ASP A 348 13.66 9.01 -25.82
CA ASP A 348 13.01 7.77 -25.36
C ASP A 348 11.49 7.76 -25.58
N SER A 349 10.97 8.73 -26.34
CA SER A 349 9.54 8.94 -26.64
C SER A 349 8.71 9.58 -25.54
N ALA A 350 9.32 9.99 -24.41
CA ALA A 350 8.64 10.66 -23.32
C ALA A 350 9.46 11.85 -22.79
N LEU A 351 8.77 12.91 -22.38
CA LEU A 351 9.40 14.08 -21.73
C LEU A 351 9.23 14.04 -20.22
N TYR A 352 8.15 13.45 -19.76
CA TYR A 352 7.74 13.32 -18.36
C TYR A 352 7.39 11.85 -18.06
N THR A 353 6.53 11.59 -17.07
CA THR A 353 6.03 10.25 -16.77
C THR A 353 5.29 9.63 -17.95
N VAL A 354 5.30 8.31 -18.02
CA VAL A 354 4.53 7.49 -18.97
C VAL A 354 3.61 6.53 -18.21
N GLU A 355 2.72 5.86 -18.94
CA GLU A 355 1.88 4.81 -18.37
C GLU A 355 2.72 3.73 -17.67
N ALA A 356 2.20 3.17 -16.61
CA ALA A 356 2.90 2.22 -15.75
C ALA A 356 3.31 0.91 -16.44
N LYS A 357 2.78 0.62 -17.63
CA LYS A 357 3.13 -0.57 -18.45
C LYS A 357 3.71 -0.22 -19.83
N SER A 358 4.43 0.90 -19.93
CA SER A 358 4.94 1.36 -21.24
C SER A 358 6.17 0.64 -21.76
N TYR A 359 6.95 -0.02 -20.90
CA TYR A 359 8.17 -0.74 -21.25
C TYR A 359 8.06 -2.22 -20.93
N GLU A 360 8.99 -3.02 -21.43
CA GLU A 360 9.01 -4.46 -21.16
C GLU A 360 9.31 -4.75 -19.68
N PRO A 361 8.62 -5.72 -19.07
CA PRO A 361 8.87 -6.11 -17.69
C PRO A 361 10.17 -6.90 -17.55
N ASN A 362 10.71 -6.97 -16.34
CA ASN A 362 11.82 -7.87 -16.03
C ASN A 362 11.35 -9.35 -15.89
N ASP A 363 12.27 -10.27 -15.63
CA ASP A 363 11.97 -11.71 -15.56
C ASP A 363 11.05 -12.10 -14.38
N PHE A 364 10.81 -11.20 -13.43
CA PHE A 364 9.79 -11.35 -12.39
C PHE A 364 8.44 -10.70 -12.76
N ASN A 365 8.29 -10.27 -14.02
CA ASN A 365 7.09 -9.63 -14.56
C ASN A 365 6.78 -8.28 -13.88
N LEU A 366 7.81 -7.54 -13.50
CA LEU A 366 7.71 -6.22 -12.89
C LEU A 366 8.08 -5.14 -13.92
N TYR A 367 7.20 -4.17 -14.08
CA TYR A 367 7.38 -3.04 -15.00
C TYR A 367 8.11 -1.88 -14.34
N ASN A 368 8.82 -1.09 -15.15
CA ASN A 368 9.45 0.18 -14.77
C ASN A 368 10.36 0.10 -13.52
N MET A 369 11.01 -1.04 -13.30
CA MET A 369 12.03 -1.15 -12.25
C MET A 369 13.27 -0.30 -12.52
N ALA A 370 13.31 0.40 -13.62
CA ALA A 370 14.29 1.43 -13.98
C ALA A 370 13.59 2.54 -14.76
N GLY A 371 13.74 3.78 -14.32
CA GLY A 371 13.14 4.95 -14.96
C GLY A 371 11.68 5.19 -14.54
N ASN A 372 10.98 6.03 -15.28
CA ASN A 372 9.65 6.54 -15.03
C ASN A 372 9.59 7.37 -13.75
N VAL A 373 9.35 6.75 -12.57
CA VAL A 373 9.46 7.45 -11.29
C VAL A 373 10.38 6.70 -10.33
N SER A 374 11.15 7.45 -9.53
CA SER A 374 11.89 6.86 -8.41
C SER A 374 10.91 6.38 -7.35
N GLU A 375 11.20 5.26 -6.69
CA GLU A 375 10.25 4.62 -5.81
C GLU A 375 10.66 4.69 -4.34
N TRP A 376 9.72 5.07 -3.48
CA TRP A 376 9.90 5.04 -2.04
C TRP A 376 10.15 3.63 -1.52
N THR A 377 11.16 3.48 -0.67
CA THR A 377 11.35 2.26 0.12
C THR A 377 11.10 2.50 1.61
N ASN A 378 10.93 1.43 2.37
CA ASN A 378 10.78 1.52 3.82
C ASN A 378 12.10 1.84 4.55
N SER A 379 13.24 1.64 3.88
CA SER A 379 14.56 1.80 4.47
C SER A 379 14.97 3.26 4.60
N SER A 380 15.64 3.60 5.69
CA SER A 380 16.23 4.91 5.88
C SER A 380 17.60 4.98 5.22
N TYR A 381 17.94 6.13 4.63
CA TYR A 381 19.21 6.30 3.95
C TYR A 381 20.35 6.54 4.96
N ASP A 382 21.30 5.64 4.94
CA ASP A 382 22.60 5.76 5.59
C ASP A 382 23.67 5.26 4.60
N PRO A 383 24.69 6.06 4.25
CA PRO A 383 25.75 5.64 3.33
C PRO A 383 26.45 4.34 3.75
N SER A 384 26.60 4.11 5.07
CA SER A 384 27.26 2.93 5.62
C SER A 384 26.32 1.78 5.99
N ALA A 385 25.04 1.87 5.63
CA ALA A 385 24.04 0.86 6.01
C ALA A 385 24.45 -0.57 5.64
N TYR A 386 25.07 -0.76 4.49
CA TYR A 386 25.46 -2.09 4.02
C TYR A 386 26.53 -2.76 4.88
N ASP A 387 27.31 -2.00 5.64
CA ASP A 387 28.35 -2.56 6.51
C ASP A 387 27.76 -3.26 7.74
N TYR A 388 26.63 -2.76 8.28
CA TYR A 388 26.09 -3.23 9.55
C TYR A 388 24.71 -3.90 9.49
N VAL A 389 23.93 -3.73 8.41
CA VAL A 389 22.62 -4.38 8.31
C VAL A 389 22.73 -5.90 8.25
N SER A 390 21.67 -6.60 8.69
CA SER A 390 21.59 -8.06 8.63
C SER A 390 21.78 -8.58 7.20
N THR A 391 22.30 -9.79 7.08
CA THR A 391 22.33 -10.54 5.80
C THR A 391 21.00 -11.25 5.52
N MET A 392 20.10 -11.33 6.51
CA MET A 392 18.78 -11.96 6.39
C MET A 392 17.70 -10.88 6.43
N ASN A 393 16.99 -10.73 5.32
CA ASN A 393 15.93 -9.74 5.14
C ASN A 393 16.33 -8.34 5.65
N PRO A 394 17.40 -7.74 5.09
CA PRO A 394 17.91 -6.49 5.61
C PRO A 394 16.87 -5.36 5.47
N ASN A 395 16.72 -4.59 6.54
CA ASN A 395 16.00 -3.33 6.54
C ASN A 395 16.93 -2.31 7.21
N GLY A 396 17.46 -1.39 6.43
CA GLY A 396 18.51 -0.48 6.88
C GLY A 396 17.97 0.79 7.52
N GLY A 397 18.78 1.32 8.43
CA GLY A 397 18.67 2.69 8.92
C GLY A 397 17.87 2.84 10.22
N ASP A 398 18.01 4.03 10.82
CA ASP A 398 17.24 4.45 11.98
C ASP A 398 15.85 4.91 11.54
N GLY A 399 14.79 4.38 12.17
CA GLY A 399 13.40 4.79 11.93
C GLY A 399 13.15 6.29 12.09
N ASN A 400 13.96 6.97 12.91
CA ASN A 400 13.90 8.42 13.11
C ASN A 400 14.59 9.23 11.99
N ASN A 401 15.37 8.60 11.12
CA ASN A 401 16.02 9.28 10.02
C ASN A 401 14.99 9.73 8.98
N LYS A 402 14.94 11.02 8.73
CA LYS A 402 14.01 11.63 7.77
C LYS A 402 14.38 11.35 6.30
N ARG A 403 15.63 10.99 6.02
CA ARG A 403 16.07 10.61 4.68
C ARG A 403 15.65 9.17 4.42
N LYS A 404 14.78 8.95 3.45
CA LYS A 404 14.32 7.63 3.02
C LYS A 404 14.91 7.27 1.68
N VAL A 405 15.29 6.02 1.52
CA VAL A 405 15.87 5.53 0.27
C VAL A 405 14.81 5.53 -0.82
N ILE A 406 15.17 6.10 -1.98
CA ILE A 406 14.45 5.96 -3.24
C ILE A 406 15.31 5.19 -4.23
N ARG A 407 14.68 4.47 -5.14
CA ARG A 407 15.35 3.54 -6.06
C ARG A 407 14.75 3.65 -7.47
N GLY A 408 15.47 3.15 -8.47
CA GLY A 408 15.02 3.03 -9.86
C GLY A 408 15.39 4.18 -10.77
N GLY A 409 15.61 5.36 -10.20
CA GLY A 409 15.73 6.59 -11.00
C GLY A 409 14.40 7.00 -11.65
N SER A 410 14.38 8.10 -12.35
CA SER A 410 13.15 8.67 -12.90
C SER A 410 13.34 9.30 -14.27
N TRP A 411 12.22 9.72 -14.87
CA TRP A 411 12.20 10.43 -16.17
C TRP A 411 13.11 11.65 -16.24
N LYS A 412 13.46 12.28 -15.13
CA LYS A 412 14.39 13.43 -15.09
C LYS A 412 15.86 13.04 -14.93
N ASP A 413 16.13 11.78 -14.57
CA ASP A 413 17.46 11.31 -14.20
C ASP A 413 18.21 10.75 -15.39
N VAL A 414 19.56 10.75 -15.32
CA VAL A 414 20.41 10.14 -16.32
C VAL A 414 20.59 8.63 -16.05
N ALA A 415 21.05 7.89 -17.02
CA ALA A 415 21.21 6.43 -16.99
C ALA A 415 21.92 5.87 -15.74
N TYR A 416 22.82 6.64 -15.10
CA TYR A 416 23.48 6.24 -13.86
C TYR A 416 22.49 5.95 -12.74
N PHE A 417 21.42 6.76 -12.58
CA PHE A 417 20.44 6.57 -11.51
C PHE A 417 19.47 5.41 -11.76
N LEU A 418 19.39 4.95 -13.02
CA LEU A 418 18.56 3.80 -13.40
C LEU A 418 19.20 2.45 -13.06
N GLN A 419 20.50 2.43 -12.73
CA GLN A 419 21.19 1.21 -12.34
C GLN A 419 20.55 0.62 -11.09
N VAL A 420 20.26 -0.69 -11.09
CA VAL A 420 19.57 -1.36 -9.97
C VAL A 420 20.29 -1.25 -8.64
N SER A 421 21.59 -1.04 -8.65
CA SER A 421 22.47 -0.87 -7.49
C SER A 421 22.54 0.57 -6.96
N THR A 422 22.12 1.57 -7.77
CA THR A 422 22.26 2.98 -7.39
C THR A 422 21.26 3.35 -6.29
N ARG A 423 21.79 4.00 -5.26
CA ARG A 423 21.05 4.46 -4.09
C ARG A 423 20.91 5.98 -4.13
N ASP A 424 19.69 6.44 -3.92
CA ASP A 424 19.40 7.85 -3.71
C ASP A 424 18.44 8.02 -2.53
N TYR A 425 18.17 9.24 -2.12
CA TYR A 425 17.26 9.50 -1.02
C TYR A 425 16.46 10.79 -1.24
N GLU A 426 15.29 10.83 -0.63
CA GLU A 426 14.52 12.05 -0.46
C GLU A 426 14.01 12.12 0.99
N TYR A 427 13.62 13.32 1.43
CA TYR A 427 13.09 13.51 2.79
C TYR A 427 11.66 12.99 2.90
N ALA A 428 11.36 12.30 4.00
CA ALA A 428 10.08 11.63 4.26
C ALA A 428 8.84 12.55 4.16
N ASP A 429 9.04 13.84 4.38
CA ASP A 429 7.98 14.87 4.33
C ASP A 429 7.95 15.61 2.98
N SER A 430 8.83 15.26 2.03
CA SER A 430 8.90 15.90 0.71
C SER A 430 8.14 15.11 -0.33
N ALA A 431 7.34 15.82 -1.13
CA ALA A 431 6.69 15.32 -2.31
C ALA A 431 7.38 15.85 -3.58
N ARG A 432 7.53 15.03 -4.62
CA ARG A 432 8.22 15.36 -5.87
C ARG A 432 7.42 14.89 -7.09
N SER A 433 7.62 15.54 -8.22
CA SER A 433 7.02 15.18 -9.50
C SER A 433 7.64 13.91 -10.13
N TYR A 434 8.71 13.41 -9.56
CA TYR A 434 9.49 12.28 -10.06
C TYR A 434 9.63 11.14 -9.06
N VAL A 435 8.88 11.17 -7.96
CA VAL A 435 8.89 10.12 -6.93
C VAL A 435 7.48 9.59 -6.74
N GLY A 436 7.34 8.28 -6.96
CA GLY A 436 6.16 7.47 -6.72
C GLY A 436 6.47 6.32 -5.75
N PHE A 437 5.71 5.25 -5.82
CA PHE A 437 5.94 4.06 -4.97
C PHE A 437 5.21 2.84 -5.52
N ARG A 438 5.65 1.67 -5.10
CA ARG A 438 4.90 0.40 -5.19
C ARG A 438 4.84 -0.27 -3.83
N THR A 439 3.91 -1.19 -3.64
CA THR A 439 3.74 -1.87 -2.35
C THR A 439 4.15 -3.34 -2.43
N VAL A 440 4.41 -3.92 -1.27
CA VAL A 440 4.69 -5.34 -1.11
C VAL A 440 3.82 -5.94 -0.01
N GLN A 441 3.66 -7.27 -0.05
CA GLN A 441 2.98 -8.03 0.98
C GLN A 441 3.77 -9.30 1.27
N ASP A 442 4.01 -9.61 2.55
CA ASP A 442 4.73 -10.81 2.95
C ASP A 442 3.98 -12.07 2.52
N TYR A 443 4.67 -12.98 1.82
CA TYR A 443 4.14 -14.30 1.48
C TYR A 443 4.36 -15.27 2.64
N MET A 444 3.27 -15.87 3.13
CA MET A 444 3.27 -16.83 4.25
C MET A 444 2.89 -18.24 3.82
N GLY A 445 2.67 -18.45 2.53
CA GLY A 445 2.32 -19.75 1.99
C GLY A 445 3.51 -20.71 1.91
N GLU A 446 3.23 -21.97 1.61
CA GLU A 446 4.26 -22.95 1.32
C GLU A 446 4.75 -22.77 -0.12
N GLU A 447 6.06 -22.64 -0.31
CA GLU A 447 6.63 -22.57 -1.66
C GLU A 447 6.61 -23.94 -2.33
N ASP A 448 6.12 -23.99 -3.56
CA ASP A 448 6.24 -25.17 -4.40
C ASP A 448 7.71 -25.34 -4.81
N SER A 449 8.40 -26.24 -4.12
CA SER A 449 9.79 -26.60 -4.44
C SER A 449 9.99 -27.10 -5.88
N THR A 450 8.90 -27.37 -6.59
CA THR A 450 8.91 -27.84 -7.98
C THR A 450 8.92 -26.72 -9.02
N LYS A 451 8.61 -25.45 -8.66
CA LYS A 451 8.62 -24.32 -9.57
C LYS A 451 9.88 -23.47 -9.52
N GLY A 452 10.73 -23.64 -8.51
CA GLY A 452 12.01 -22.95 -8.36
C GLY A 452 13.19 -23.53 -9.15
N GLY A 453 12.95 -24.48 -10.03
CA GLY A 453 14.00 -25.22 -10.76
C GLY A 453 13.95 -25.08 -12.28
N ARG A 454 13.74 -23.88 -12.81
CA ARG A 454 14.02 -23.60 -14.22
C ARG A 454 14.84 -22.30 -14.30
N GLY A 455 16.14 -22.48 -14.24
CA GLY A 455 17.07 -21.38 -14.46
C GLY A 455 18.40 -21.60 -13.70
N LEU A 456 19.15 -22.63 -14.05
CA LEU A 456 20.61 -22.70 -13.99
C LEU A 456 21.06 -23.23 -15.34
#